data_bae56f9f5fc93a62742092d17c846430
#
_entry.id   bae56f9f5fc93a62742092d17c846430
#
_cell.length_a   1.000
_cell.length_b   1.000
_cell.length_c   1.000
_cell.angle_alpha   90.00
_cell.angle_beta   90.00
_cell.angle_gamma   90.00
#
_symmetry.space_group_name_H-M   'P 1'
#
loop_
_entity.id
_entity.type
_entity.pdbx_description
1 polymer ?
#
loop_
_entity_poly.entity_id
_entity_poly.type
_entity_poly.pdbx_seq_one_letter_code
_entity_poly.pdbx_strand_id
1 'polypeptide(L)'
;MRAYIEGEECGLKIKAQYVDKVVFPPSEAQLLGQWFEYECTGALPPYDSERVPEAKRLKNGNLAKAYERMEYQVANFKALLKHYDIEIKSVGEDIEYGNARGTTDIIAKVDGQLAIIDLKASGLIRDKWNPIGWEDIANPYKPKMKLLTQAVHYKYIARNLFQTDDVPFYFWVFSTTNEKDYRIIKVEVDEDEYDLHERELADAKVYLEKQLKDGFKAKPSMLRCRNCPLAYDCKHKTEFAEVEKVYYTSQI
;
A
#
# COMPACT_ATOMS: atom_id res chain seq x y z
N MET A 1 -0.39 -7.26 6.70
CA MET A 1 -0.22 -8.51 7.45
C MET A 1 0.78 -8.36 8.62
N ARG A 2 2.02 -7.93 8.39
CA ARG A 2 3.03 -7.75 9.47
C ARG A 2 2.56 -6.86 10.63
N ALA A 3 2.00 -5.68 10.36
CA ALA A 3 1.42 -4.79 11.38
C ALA A 3 0.31 -5.46 12.23
N TYR A 4 -0.30 -6.48 11.68
CA TYR A 4 -1.33 -7.26 12.32
C TYR A 4 -0.74 -8.31 13.27
N ILE A 5 0.27 -9.04 12.81
CA ILE A 5 0.99 -10.03 13.61
C ILE A 5 1.67 -9.36 14.80
N GLU A 6 2.31 -8.22 14.56
CA GLU A 6 2.97 -7.40 15.59
C GLU A 6 1.99 -6.73 16.57
N GLY A 7 0.69 -6.86 16.32
CA GLY A 7 -0.34 -6.30 17.19
C GLY A 7 -0.54 -4.80 17.09
N GLU A 8 -0.06 -4.18 16.02
CA GLU A 8 -0.23 -2.75 15.76
C GLU A 8 -1.67 -2.38 15.41
N GLU A 9 -2.45 -3.31 14.86
CA GLU A 9 -3.85 -3.08 14.50
C GLU A 9 -4.82 -3.68 15.53
N CYS A 10 -6.00 -3.10 15.62
CA CYS A 10 -7.09 -3.61 16.45
C CYS A 10 -7.75 -4.83 15.79
N GLY A 11 -7.82 -5.96 16.52
CA GLY A 11 -8.41 -7.19 16.00
C GLY A 11 -9.86 -7.01 15.50
N LEU A 12 -10.67 -6.16 16.13
CA LEU A 12 -12.05 -5.88 15.68
C LEU A 12 -12.08 -5.19 14.31
N LYS A 13 -11.15 -4.25 14.05
CA LYS A 13 -11.06 -3.59 12.75
C LYS A 13 -10.70 -4.59 11.65
N ILE A 14 -9.77 -5.48 11.93
CA ILE A 14 -9.35 -6.52 11.00
C ILE A 14 -10.47 -7.52 10.75
N LYS A 15 -11.17 -7.96 11.81
CA LYS A 15 -12.35 -8.81 11.66
C LYS A 15 -13.36 -8.15 10.72
N ALA A 16 -13.73 -6.90 10.99
CA ALA A 16 -14.68 -6.17 10.17
C ALA A 16 -14.25 -6.10 8.69
N GLN A 17 -13.00 -5.74 8.44
CA GLN A 17 -12.50 -5.54 7.08
C GLN A 17 -12.29 -6.86 6.30
N TYR A 18 -11.66 -7.86 6.92
CA TYR A 18 -11.22 -9.06 6.20
C TYR A 18 -12.12 -10.28 6.37
N VAL A 19 -12.86 -10.38 7.50
CA VAL A 19 -13.78 -11.49 7.77
C VAL A 19 -15.20 -11.09 7.43
N ASP A 20 -15.68 -9.99 8.00
CA ASP A 20 -17.05 -9.52 7.83
C ASP A 20 -17.25 -8.73 6.53
N LYS A 21 -16.16 -8.44 5.78
CA LYS A 21 -16.13 -7.72 4.51
C LYS A 21 -16.77 -6.33 4.57
N VAL A 22 -16.67 -5.67 5.71
CA VAL A 22 -17.15 -4.28 5.87
C VAL A 22 -16.27 -3.36 5.04
N VAL A 23 -16.88 -2.66 4.09
CA VAL A 23 -16.22 -1.64 3.27
C VAL A 23 -16.23 -0.33 4.04
N PHE A 24 -15.04 0.20 4.33
CA PHE A 24 -14.89 1.51 4.95
C PHE A 24 -14.82 2.61 3.89
N PRO A 25 -15.41 3.77 4.15
CA PRO A 25 -15.32 4.88 3.21
C PRO A 25 -13.86 5.27 2.98
N PRO A 26 -13.43 5.44 1.72
CA PRO A 26 -12.06 5.82 1.42
C PRO A 26 -11.78 7.26 1.88
N SER A 27 -10.55 7.50 2.33
CA SER A 27 -10.07 8.85 2.61
C SER A 27 -9.90 9.68 1.33
N GLU A 28 -9.83 11.01 1.44
CA GLU A 28 -9.56 11.88 0.27
C GLU A 28 -8.25 11.53 -0.46
N ALA A 29 -7.22 11.12 0.27
CA ALA A 29 -5.97 10.68 -0.32
C ALA A 29 -6.12 9.37 -1.11
N GLN A 30 -6.92 8.43 -0.60
CA GLN A 30 -7.24 7.19 -1.32
C GLN A 30 -8.07 7.47 -2.57
N LEU A 31 -9.09 8.34 -2.49
CA LEU A 31 -9.88 8.74 -3.66
C LEU A 31 -9.02 9.38 -4.75
N LEU A 32 -8.08 10.25 -4.36
CA LEU A 32 -7.13 10.87 -5.30
C LEU A 32 -6.22 9.81 -5.95
N GLY A 33 -5.70 8.87 -5.16
CA GLY A 33 -4.86 7.76 -5.66
C GLY A 33 -5.61 6.88 -6.65
N GLN A 34 -6.84 6.47 -6.32
CA GLN A 34 -7.70 5.66 -7.19
C GLN A 34 -8.03 6.35 -8.51
N TRP A 35 -8.38 7.64 -8.45
CA TRP A 35 -8.62 8.43 -9.65
C TRP A 35 -7.36 8.51 -10.53
N PHE A 36 -6.20 8.78 -9.92
CA PHE A 36 -4.94 8.84 -10.64
C PHE A 36 -4.58 7.50 -11.32
N GLU A 37 -4.71 6.40 -10.58
CA GLU A 37 -4.46 5.05 -11.10
C GLU A 37 -5.39 4.74 -12.28
N TYR A 38 -6.69 5.06 -12.14
CA TYR A 38 -7.68 4.90 -13.21
C TYR A 38 -7.34 5.74 -14.45
N GLU A 39 -6.96 7.00 -14.31
CA GLU A 39 -6.57 7.86 -15.43
C GLU A 39 -5.26 7.40 -16.13
N CYS A 40 -4.40 6.73 -15.38
CA CYS A 40 -3.18 6.13 -15.93
C CYS A 40 -3.44 4.82 -16.67
N THR A 41 -4.27 3.94 -16.12
CA THR A 41 -4.35 2.54 -16.52
C THR A 41 -5.71 2.14 -17.09
N GLY A 42 -6.77 2.84 -16.75
CA GLY A 42 -8.16 2.44 -17.02
C GLY A 42 -8.68 1.35 -16.08
N ALA A 43 -7.87 0.86 -15.13
CA ALA A 43 -8.29 -0.15 -14.17
C ALA A 43 -9.22 0.43 -13.11
N LEU A 44 -10.33 -0.24 -12.86
CA LEU A 44 -11.25 0.13 -11.78
C LEU A 44 -10.71 -0.36 -10.42
N PRO A 45 -11.02 0.34 -9.32
CA PRO A 45 -10.61 -0.11 -8.00
C PRO A 45 -11.13 -1.52 -7.68
N PRO A 46 -10.31 -2.44 -7.15
CA PRO A 46 -10.68 -3.86 -6.98
C PRO A 46 -11.85 -4.09 -6.00
N TYR A 47 -12.17 -3.11 -5.16
CA TYR A 47 -13.27 -3.19 -4.19
C TYR A 47 -14.51 -2.36 -4.61
N ASP A 48 -14.45 -1.64 -5.75
CA ASP A 48 -15.56 -0.88 -6.32
C ASP A 48 -15.45 -0.91 -7.85
N SER A 49 -15.56 -2.11 -8.41
CA SER A 49 -15.40 -2.35 -9.86
C SER A 49 -16.56 -1.84 -10.72
N GLU A 50 -17.62 -1.32 -10.10
CA GLU A 50 -18.76 -0.74 -10.82
C GLU A 50 -18.68 0.79 -10.91
N ARG A 51 -17.83 1.43 -10.09
CA ARG A 51 -17.77 2.88 -10.00
C ARG A 51 -16.47 3.42 -10.58
N VAL A 52 -16.60 4.19 -11.66
CA VAL A 52 -15.49 4.98 -12.19
C VAL A 52 -15.10 6.06 -11.17
N PRO A 53 -13.82 6.13 -10.77
CA PRO A 53 -13.35 7.19 -9.88
C PRO A 53 -13.54 8.57 -10.50
N GLU A 54 -14.12 9.50 -9.72
CA GLU A 54 -14.37 10.86 -10.18
C GLU A 54 -13.41 11.87 -9.55
N ALA A 55 -12.97 12.82 -10.37
CA ALA A 55 -12.16 13.92 -9.87
C ALA A 55 -12.99 14.87 -8.98
N LYS A 56 -12.46 15.23 -7.81
CA LYS A 56 -13.10 16.19 -6.91
C LYS A 56 -13.13 17.58 -7.55
N ARG A 57 -14.33 18.20 -7.60
CA ARG A 57 -14.53 19.54 -8.09
C ARG A 57 -14.90 20.50 -6.97
N LEU A 58 -14.50 21.75 -7.12
CA LEU A 58 -14.88 22.85 -6.25
C LEU A 58 -16.30 23.34 -6.59
N LYS A 59 -16.91 24.18 -5.72
CA LYS A 59 -18.25 24.73 -5.93
C LYS A 59 -18.41 25.54 -7.24
N ASN A 60 -17.32 26.10 -7.76
CA ASN A 60 -17.28 26.82 -9.04
C ASN A 60 -17.07 25.90 -10.27
N GLY A 61 -17.09 24.59 -10.10
CA GLY A 61 -16.93 23.59 -11.17
C GLY A 61 -15.47 23.26 -11.51
N ASN A 62 -14.48 24.02 -11.05
CA ASN A 62 -13.07 23.75 -11.31
C ASN A 62 -12.61 22.50 -10.54
N LEU A 63 -11.57 21.82 -11.05
CA LEU A 63 -10.92 20.73 -10.32
C LEU A 63 -10.35 21.23 -8.98
N ALA A 64 -10.40 20.37 -7.97
CA ALA A 64 -9.63 20.62 -6.76
C ALA A 64 -8.14 20.56 -7.10
N LYS A 65 -7.35 21.47 -6.51
CA LYS A 65 -5.93 21.69 -6.87
C LYS A 65 -5.05 20.43 -6.87
N ALA A 66 -5.36 19.45 -6.01
CA ALA A 66 -4.64 18.18 -6.01
C ALA A 66 -4.92 17.37 -7.29
N TYR A 67 -6.17 17.34 -7.75
CA TYR A 67 -6.55 16.64 -8.98
C TYR A 67 -5.99 17.33 -10.22
N GLU A 68 -6.01 18.67 -10.27
CA GLU A 68 -5.39 19.44 -11.34
C GLU A 68 -3.90 19.09 -11.50
N ARG A 69 -3.16 19.00 -10.39
CA ARG A 69 -1.75 18.59 -10.42
C ARG A 69 -1.58 17.15 -10.90
N MET A 70 -2.47 16.27 -10.48
CA MET A 70 -2.40 14.86 -10.88
C MET A 70 -2.74 14.66 -12.36
N GLU A 71 -3.50 15.55 -13.02
CA GLU A 71 -3.63 15.53 -14.50
C GLU A 71 -2.29 15.70 -15.19
N TYR A 72 -1.42 16.59 -14.70
CA TYR A 72 -0.04 16.69 -15.20
C TYR A 72 0.77 15.41 -14.95
N GLN A 73 0.54 14.75 -13.81
CA GLN A 73 1.22 13.49 -13.50
C GLN A 73 0.74 12.33 -14.38
N VAL A 74 -0.52 12.31 -14.79
CA VAL A 74 -1.03 11.36 -15.81
C VAL A 74 -0.29 11.56 -17.14
N ALA A 75 -0.05 12.81 -17.54
CA ALA A 75 0.74 13.09 -18.73
C ALA A 75 2.21 12.65 -18.57
N ASN A 76 2.81 12.87 -17.39
CA ASN A 76 4.15 12.39 -17.08
C ASN A 76 4.22 10.86 -17.12
N PHE A 77 3.25 10.16 -16.56
CA PHE A 77 3.16 8.69 -16.63
C PHE A 77 3.17 8.20 -18.09
N LYS A 78 2.32 8.77 -18.95
CA LYS A 78 2.26 8.41 -20.37
C LYS A 78 3.57 8.72 -21.12
N ALA A 79 4.23 9.82 -20.76
CA ALA A 79 5.53 10.17 -21.32
C ALA A 79 6.63 9.20 -20.87
N LEU A 80 6.60 8.75 -19.63
CA LEU A 80 7.54 7.76 -19.10
C LEU A 80 7.40 6.39 -19.77
N LEU A 81 6.17 5.91 -19.97
CA LEU A 81 5.93 4.67 -20.72
C LEU A 81 6.58 4.71 -22.09
N LYS A 82 6.43 5.84 -22.81
CA LYS A 82 7.03 6.02 -24.12
C LYS A 82 8.56 6.17 -24.06
N HIS A 83 9.08 6.89 -23.08
CA HIS A 83 10.51 7.15 -22.92
C HIS A 83 11.31 5.88 -22.65
N TYR A 84 10.77 5.00 -21.81
CA TYR A 84 11.41 3.72 -21.45
C TYR A 84 10.93 2.54 -22.31
N ASP A 85 10.19 2.78 -23.39
CA ASP A 85 9.61 1.74 -24.27
C ASP A 85 8.91 0.62 -23.51
N ILE A 86 8.04 1.02 -22.56
CA ILE A 86 7.35 0.09 -21.69
C ILE A 86 6.07 -0.42 -22.36
N GLU A 87 5.97 -1.73 -22.49
CA GLU A 87 4.79 -2.42 -23.00
C GLU A 87 3.93 -2.95 -21.83
N ILE A 88 2.79 -2.31 -21.56
CA ILE A 88 1.82 -2.80 -20.58
C ILE A 88 1.21 -4.11 -21.06
N LYS A 89 1.24 -5.13 -20.23
CA LYS A 89 0.66 -6.46 -20.48
C LYS A 89 -0.70 -6.62 -19.84
N SER A 90 -0.82 -6.19 -18.59
CA SER A 90 -2.08 -6.19 -17.86
C SER A 90 -2.12 -5.08 -16.82
N VAL A 91 -3.32 -4.73 -16.37
CA VAL A 91 -3.59 -3.75 -15.32
C VAL A 91 -4.63 -4.30 -14.34
N GLY A 92 -4.48 -4.00 -13.06
CA GLY A 92 -5.40 -4.44 -12.02
C GLY A 92 -5.49 -5.96 -11.90
N GLU A 93 -4.43 -6.69 -12.22
CA GLU A 93 -4.45 -8.15 -12.27
C GLU A 93 -4.22 -8.77 -10.89
N ASP A 94 -5.11 -9.69 -10.51
CA ASP A 94 -4.95 -10.53 -9.34
C ASP A 94 -3.90 -11.61 -9.63
N ILE A 95 -2.85 -11.66 -8.81
CA ILE A 95 -1.84 -12.70 -8.86
C ILE A 95 -1.85 -13.49 -7.55
N GLU A 96 -1.63 -14.81 -7.64
CA GLU A 96 -1.59 -15.66 -6.46
C GLU A 96 -0.58 -16.80 -6.59
N TYR A 97 0.04 -17.16 -5.47
CA TYR A 97 0.88 -18.34 -5.33
C TYR A 97 0.80 -18.90 -3.90
N GLY A 98 0.41 -20.16 -3.77
CA GLY A 98 0.20 -20.79 -2.48
C GLY A 98 -0.88 -20.09 -1.66
N ASN A 99 -0.49 -19.51 -0.51
CA ASN A 99 -1.37 -18.73 0.36
C ASN A 99 -1.20 -17.20 0.19
N ALA A 100 -0.33 -16.78 -0.73
CA ALA A 100 -0.06 -15.39 -1.01
C ALA A 100 -0.93 -14.91 -2.18
N ARG A 101 -1.54 -13.73 -2.03
CA ARG A 101 -2.35 -13.10 -3.07
C ARG A 101 -2.15 -11.59 -3.05
N GLY A 102 -2.18 -10.97 -4.21
CA GLY A 102 -2.17 -9.51 -4.38
C GLY A 102 -2.80 -9.10 -5.70
N THR A 103 -3.19 -7.82 -5.79
CA THR A 103 -3.64 -7.19 -7.04
C THR A 103 -2.54 -6.22 -7.46
N THR A 104 -1.99 -6.42 -8.66
CA THR A 104 -0.94 -5.56 -9.22
C THR A 104 -1.57 -4.36 -9.92
N ASP A 105 -0.96 -3.17 -9.81
CA ASP A 105 -1.45 -2.03 -10.59
C ASP A 105 -1.14 -2.26 -12.08
N ILE A 106 0.11 -2.63 -12.40
CA ILE A 106 0.55 -2.86 -13.78
C ILE A 106 1.53 -4.04 -13.83
N ILE A 107 1.31 -4.96 -14.77
CA ILE A 107 2.34 -5.90 -15.24
C ILE A 107 2.76 -5.43 -16.64
N ALA A 108 4.06 -5.24 -16.85
CA ALA A 108 4.62 -4.69 -18.08
C ALA A 108 5.89 -5.41 -18.52
N LYS A 109 6.32 -5.20 -19.76
CA LYS A 109 7.71 -5.45 -20.19
C LYS A 109 8.50 -4.17 -20.08
N VAL A 110 9.62 -4.24 -19.36
CA VAL A 110 10.62 -3.19 -19.21
C VAL A 110 11.95 -3.77 -19.70
N ASP A 111 12.57 -3.19 -20.70
CA ASP A 111 13.78 -3.73 -21.35
C ASP A 111 13.62 -5.20 -21.81
N GLY A 112 12.42 -5.57 -22.25
CA GLY A 112 12.08 -6.94 -22.68
C GLY A 112 11.79 -7.94 -21.56
N GLN A 113 12.04 -7.60 -20.30
CA GLN A 113 11.78 -8.42 -19.12
C GLN A 113 10.42 -8.09 -18.50
N LEU A 114 9.68 -9.13 -18.05
CA LEU A 114 8.45 -8.94 -17.30
C LEU A 114 8.73 -8.27 -15.97
N ALA A 115 7.97 -7.23 -15.64
CA ALA A 115 8.13 -6.43 -14.43
C ALA A 115 6.77 -6.04 -13.83
N ILE A 116 6.76 -5.73 -12.55
CA ILE A 116 5.62 -5.14 -11.84
C ILE A 116 5.90 -3.66 -11.58
N ILE A 117 4.92 -2.81 -11.90
CA ILE A 117 4.96 -1.38 -11.61
C ILE A 117 3.79 -1.05 -10.69
N ASP A 118 4.09 -0.51 -9.53
CA ASP A 118 3.12 -0.09 -8.52
C ASP A 118 3.07 1.44 -8.47
N LEU A 119 1.88 2.00 -8.70
CA LEU A 119 1.66 3.44 -8.80
C LEU A 119 1.37 4.05 -7.42
N LYS A 120 2.05 5.12 -7.09
CA LYS A 120 1.85 5.84 -5.83
C LYS A 120 1.67 7.34 -6.05
N ALA A 121 0.61 7.91 -5.47
CA ALA A 121 0.41 9.35 -5.36
C ALA A 121 0.84 9.81 -3.95
N SER A 122 1.80 10.73 -3.84
CA SER A 122 2.34 11.16 -2.56
C SER A 122 2.74 12.64 -2.54
N GLY A 123 2.45 13.34 -1.43
CA GLY A 123 2.94 14.70 -1.18
C GLY A 123 4.37 14.76 -0.62
N LEU A 124 4.97 13.61 -0.27
CA LEU A 124 6.21 13.53 0.51
C LEU A 124 7.37 12.87 -0.26
N ILE A 125 7.49 13.15 -1.56
CA ILE A 125 8.47 12.50 -2.43
C ILE A 125 9.92 12.77 -2.00
N ARG A 126 10.24 14.02 -1.66
CA ARG A 126 11.60 14.47 -1.34
C ARG A 126 11.86 14.65 0.16
N ASP A 127 10.89 14.32 0.98
CA ASP A 127 11.01 14.51 2.41
C ASP A 127 11.73 13.33 3.08
N LYS A 128 13.04 13.48 3.27
CA LYS A 128 13.88 12.49 3.96
C LYS A 128 13.71 12.47 5.48
N TRP A 129 13.22 13.56 6.06
CA TRP A 129 13.05 13.69 7.51
C TRP A 129 11.72 13.14 7.99
N ASN A 130 10.72 13.08 7.11
CA ASN A 130 9.42 12.54 7.46
C ASN A 130 9.48 11.01 7.48
N PRO A 131 9.04 10.35 8.56
CA PRO A 131 9.01 8.89 8.65
C PRO A 131 8.27 8.22 7.49
N ILE A 132 7.27 8.89 6.91
CA ILE A 132 6.51 8.38 5.75
C ILE A 132 6.96 8.98 4.41
N GLY A 133 8.07 9.72 4.38
CA GLY A 133 8.65 10.26 3.16
C GLY A 133 9.28 9.19 2.27
N TRP A 134 9.33 9.43 0.95
CA TRP A 134 9.91 8.49 -0.02
C TRP A 134 11.42 8.62 -0.17
N GLU A 135 12.04 9.67 0.36
CA GLU A 135 13.48 9.77 0.46
C GLU A 135 14.00 8.75 1.48
N ASP A 136 15.13 8.10 1.19
CA ASP A 136 15.73 7.03 2.02
C ASP A 136 14.70 5.93 2.40
N ILE A 137 13.92 5.47 1.44
CA ILE A 137 12.88 4.44 1.66
C ILE A 137 13.45 3.15 2.29
N ALA A 138 14.70 2.82 2.01
CA ALA A 138 15.39 1.66 2.57
C ALA A 138 15.91 1.87 4.00
N ASN A 139 15.75 3.05 4.58
CA ASN A 139 16.18 3.31 5.95
C ASN A 139 15.36 2.48 6.95
N PRO A 140 15.98 1.58 7.74
CA PRO A 140 15.28 0.65 8.63
C PRO A 140 14.48 1.33 9.74
N TYR A 141 14.79 2.59 10.04
CA TYR A 141 14.07 3.38 11.05
C TYR A 141 12.83 4.07 10.49
N LYS A 142 12.54 3.92 9.17
CA LYS A 142 11.36 4.52 8.57
C LYS A 142 10.20 3.52 8.46
N PRO A 143 8.96 3.90 8.83
CA PRO A 143 7.77 3.07 8.66
C PRO A 143 7.50 2.63 7.21
N LYS A 144 8.08 3.31 6.22
CA LYS A 144 8.00 2.92 4.81
C LYS A 144 8.68 1.61 4.46
N MET A 145 9.48 1.04 5.34
CA MET A 145 9.84 -0.37 5.21
C MET A 145 8.64 -1.28 4.95
N LYS A 146 7.44 -0.93 5.42
CA LYS A 146 6.21 -1.67 5.11
C LYS A 146 5.88 -1.71 3.61
N LEU A 147 6.28 -0.69 2.86
CA LEU A 147 6.14 -0.69 1.40
C LEU A 147 7.16 -1.63 0.73
N LEU A 148 8.36 -1.76 1.29
CA LEU A 148 9.31 -2.76 0.82
C LEU A 148 8.78 -4.17 1.02
N THR A 149 8.08 -4.44 2.14
CA THR A 149 7.36 -5.71 2.34
C THR A 149 6.31 -5.95 1.23
N GLN A 150 5.64 -4.91 0.74
CA GLN A 150 4.75 -5.02 -0.43
C GLN A 150 5.52 -5.47 -1.68
N ALA A 151 6.67 -4.85 -1.95
CA ALA A 151 7.51 -5.21 -3.09
C ALA A 151 8.00 -6.67 -3.00
N VAL A 152 8.50 -7.10 -1.83
CA VAL A 152 8.90 -8.49 -1.57
C VAL A 152 7.73 -9.44 -1.82
N HIS A 153 6.54 -9.10 -1.33
CA HIS A 153 5.34 -9.93 -1.51
C HIS A 153 4.98 -10.13 -2.98
N TYR A 154 4.93 -9.06 -3.76
CA TYR A 154 4.63 -9.17 -5.19
C TYR A 154 5.73 -9.88 -5.97
N LYS A 155 7.00 -9.61 -5.69
CA LYS A 155 8.13 -10.32 -6.31
C LYS A 155 8.08 -11.82 -5.97
N TYR A 156 7.80 -12.18 -4.71
CA TYR A 156 7.64 -13.56 -4.26
C TYR A 156 6.54 -14.30 -5.04
N ILE A 157 5.36 -13.70 -5.17
CA ILE A 157 4.27 -14.30 -5.96
C ILE A 157 4.68 -14.41 -7.42
N ALA A 158 5.17 -13.33 -8.02
CA ALA A 158 5.45 -13.27 -9.44
C ALA A 158 6.58 -14.22 -9.88
N ARG A 159 7.69 -14.34 -9.11
CA ARG A 159 8.78 -15.27 -9.44
C ARG A 159 8.30 -16.73 -9.49
N ASN A 160 7.44 -17.10 -8.54
CA ASN A 160 6.89 -18.45 -8.47
C ASN A 160 5.81 -18.68 -9.55
N LEU A 161 4.94 -17.71 -9.79
CA LEU A 161 3.88 -17.79 -10.79
C LEU A 161 4.44 -17.85 -12.22
N PHE A 162 5.43 -17.01 -12.53
CA PHE A 162 6.04 -16.94 -13.85
C PHE A 162 7.24 -17.86 -14.03
N GLN A 163 7.63 -18.61 -12.99
CA GLN A 163 8.77 -19.55 -12.99
C GLN A 163 10.06 -18.88 -13.49
N THR A 164 10.38 -17.73 -12.93
CA THR A 164 11.58 -16.94 -13.23
C THR A 164 12.34 -16.57 -11.96
N ASP A 165 13.67 -16.49 -12.03
CA ASP A 165 14.50 -16.20 -10.87
C ASP A 165 14.27 -14.79 -10.30
N ASP A 166 13.98 -13.83 -11.17
CA ASP A 166 13.68 -12.44 -10.75
C ASP A 166 12.59 -11.81 -11.63
N VAL A 167 11.70 -11.07 -10.97
CA VAL A 167 10.74 -10.17 -11.59
C VAL A 167 11.01 -8.78 -11.03
N PRO A 168 11.55 -7.84 -11.80
CA PRO A 168 11.74 -6.47 -11.37
C PRO A 168 10.46 -5.85 -10.82
N PHE A 169 10.59 -5.15 -9.70
CA PHE A 169 9.49 -4.41 -9.10
C PHE A 169 9.87 -2.93 -8.99
N TYR A 170 8.95 -2.06 -9.42
CA TYR A 170 9.13 -0.62 -9.40
C TYR A 170 8.00 0.07 -8.65
N PHE A 171 8.35 0.98 -7.74
CA PHE A 171 7.43 2.04 -7.33
C PHE A 171 7.57 3.22 -8.28
N TRP A 172 6.48 3.63 -8.90
CA TRP A 172 6.37 4.88 -9.64
C TRP A 172 5.60 5.87 -8.79
N VAL A 173 6.33 6.80 -8.17
CA VAL A 173 5.78 7.72 -7.18
C VAL A 173 5.63 9.10 -7.79
N PHE A 174 4.40 9.59 -7.86
CA PHE A 174 4.04 10.87 -8.45
C PHE A 174 3.62 11.87 -7.36
N SER A 175 4.09 13.13 -7.47
CA SER A 175 3.83 14.16 -6.47
C SER A 175 2.42 14.72 -6.57
N THR A 176 1.70 14.75 -5.44
CA THR A 176 0.42 15.46 -5.32
C THR A 176 0.59 16.96 -5.04
N THR A 177 1.82 17.42 -4.81
CA THR A 177 2.15 18.80 -4.45
C THR A 177 2.94 19.56 -5.49
N ASN A 178 3.62 18.85 -6.41
CA ASN A 178 4.44 19.44 -7.47
C ASN A 178 4.29 18.62 -8.77
N GLU A 179 3.71 19.21 -9.79
CA GLU A 179 3.43 18.59 -11.10
C GLU A 179 4.67 18.14 -11.88
N LYS A 180 5.86 18.63 -11.49
CA LYS A 180 7.14 18.28 -12.14
C LYS A 180 7.95 17.23 -11.38
N ASP A 181 7.45 16.80 -10.21
CA ASP A 181 8.22 15.89 -9.35
C ASP A 181 7.60 14.49 -9.32
N TYR A 182 8.42 13.51 -9.68
CA TYR A 182 8.11 12.09 -9.59
C TYR A 182 9.40 11.29 -9.35
N ARG A 183 9.28 10.04 -8.92
CA ARG A 183 10.40 9.13 -8.72
C ARG A 183 10.06 7.74 -9.25
N ILE A 184 11.05 7.10 -9.85
CA ILE A 184 11.01 5.67 -10.17
C ILE A 184 12.00 4.98 -9.26
N ILE A 185 11.53 4.04 -8.46
CA ILE A 185 12.32 3.32 -7.46
C ILE A 185 12.25 1.83 -7.80
N LYS A 186 13.34 1.26 -8.27
CA LYS A 186 13.48 -0.18 -8.44
C LYS A 186 13.80 -0.80 -7.08
N VAL A 187 13.10 -1.87 -6.72
CA VAL A 187 13.34 -2.58 -5.47
C VAL A 187 14.05 -3.89 -5.77
N GLU A 188 15.28 -3.99 -5.31
CA GLU A 188 16.03 -5.23 -5.32
C GLU A 188 15.76 -6.00 -4.02
N VAL A 189 15.64 -7.32 -4.13
CA VAL A 189 15.33 -8.23 -3.01
C VAL A 189 16.30 -9.39 -3.09
N ASP A 190 16.97 -9.72 -2.00
CA ASP A 190 17.84 -10.88 -1.90
C ASP A 190 17.07 -12.14 -1.46
N GLU A 191 17.73 -13.30 -1.53
CA GLU A 191 17.09 -14.58 -1.20
C GLU A 191 16.73 -14.68 0.28
N ASP A 192 17.51 -14.10 1.18
CA ASP A 192 17.23 -14.11 2.62
C ASP A 192 15.90 -13.41 2.94
N GLU A 193 15.58 -12.34 2.20
CA GLU A 193 14.29 -11.62 2.33
C GLU A 193 13.11 -12.47 1.82
N TYR A 194 13.28 -13.26 0.77
CA TYR A 194 12.24 -14.19 0.32
C TYR A 194 12.00 -15.30 1.34
N ASP A 195 13.05 -15.88 1.91
CA ASP A 195 12.95 -16.90 2.95
C ASP A 195 12.29 -16.35 4.22
N LEU A 196 12.63 -15.11 4.58
CA LEU A 196 11.99 -14.42 5.70
C LEU A 196 10.48 -14.19 5.41
N HIS A 197 10.17 -13.75 4.20
CA HIS A 197 8.79 -13.49 3.80
C HIS A 197 7.93 -14.76 3.81
N GLU A 198 8.46 -15.90 3.35
CA GLU A 198 7.77 -17.18 3.38
C GLU A 198 7.45 -17.62 4.82
N ARG A 199 8.40 -17.46 5.74
CA ARG A 199 8.18 -17.70 7.18
C ARG A 199 7.13 -16.77 7.75
N GLU A 200 7.18 -15.48 7.43
CA GLU A 200 6.17 -14.50 7.85
C GLU A 200 4.76 -14.85 7.33
N LEU A 201 4.63 -15.38 6.12
CA LEU A 201 3.36 -15.87 5.57
C LEU A 201 2.82 -17.08 6.35
N ALA A 202 3.69 -18.03 6.69
CA ALA A 202 3.32 -19.19 7.48
C ALA A 202 2.86 -18.80 8.89
N ASP A 203 3.61 -17.93 9.55
CA ASP A 203 3.28 -17.41 10.89
C ASP A 203 1.96 -16.63 10.87
N ALA A 204 1.73 -15.82 9.83
CA ALA A 204 0.49 -15.08 9.64
C ALA A 204 -0.72 -16.00 9.50
N LYS A 205 -0.58 -17.09 8.77
CA LYS A 205 -1.64 -18.10 8.63
C LYS A 205 -1.99 -18.69 9.99
N VAL A 206 -1.01 -19.19 10.74
CA VAL A 206 -1.20 -19.76 12.08
C VAL A 206 -1.87 -18.76 13.02
N TYR A 207 -1.41 -17.49 12.98
CA TYR A 207 -2.00 -16.45 13.79
C TYR A 207 -3.47 -16.16 13.43
N LEU A 208 -3.80 -16.07 12.15
CA LEU A 208 -5.16 -15.83 11.68
C LEU A 208 -6.10 -17.00 12.02
N GLU A 209 -5.66 -18.23 11.84
CA GLU A 209 -6.41 -19.43 12.24
C GLU A 209 -6.73 -19.42 13.75
N LYS A 210 -5.76 -19.03 14.58
CA LYS A 210 -5.98 -18.85 16.01
C LYS A 210 -6.98 -17.74 16.31
N GLN A 211 -6.89 -16.58 15.64
CA GLN A 211 -7.85 -15.48 15.83
C GLN A 211 -9.27 -15.85 15.39
N LEU A 212 -9.40 -16.64 14.32
CA LEU A 212 -10.71 -17.15 13.87
C LEU A 212 -11.32 -18.09 14.91
N LYS A 213 -10.50 -18.89 15.59
CA LYS A 213 -10.94 -19.83 16.64
C LYS A 213 -11.25 -19.13 17.96
N ASP A 214 -10.35 -18.26 18.42
CA ASP A 214 -10.39 -17.65 19.76
C ASP A 214 -11.15 -16.31 19.80
N GLY A 215 -11.51 -15.77 18.63
CA GLY A 215 -12.11 -14.46 18.45
C GLY A 215 -11.09 -13.34 18.34
N PHE A 216 -11.44 -12.31 17.57
CA PHE A 216 -10.61 -11.11 17.36
C PHE A 216 -10.74 -10.16 18.55
N LYS A 217 -9.65 -9.90 19.25
CA LYS A 217 -9.65 -9.06 20.44
C LYS A 217 -9.55 -7.58 20.11
N ALA A 218 -10.31 -6.75 20.82
CA ALA A 218 -10.12 -5.30 20.78
C ALA A 218 -8.73 -4.93 21.31
N LYS A 219 -8.08 -3.96 20.67
CA LYS A 219 -6.84 -3.32 21.14
C LYS A 219 -7.04 -1.81 21.10
N PRO A 220 -7.87 -1.26 22.00
CA PRO A 220 -8.14 0.17 22.00
C PRO A 220 -6.89 0.95 22.40
N SER A 221 -6.68 2.09 21.75
CA SER A 221 -5.76 3.14 22.19
C SER A 221 -6.28 4.46 21.63
N MET A 222 -5.94 5.57 22.27
CA MET A 222 -6.40 6.88 21.81
C MET A 222 -6.02 7.12 20.33
N LEU A 223 -4.80 6.78 19.93
CA LEU A 223 -4.32 6.97 18.55
C LEU A 223 -5.06 6.10 17.54
N ARG A 224 -5.33 4.84 17.89
CA ARG A 224 -6.07 3.91 17.02
C ARG A 224 -7.53 4.28 16.92
N CYS A 225 -8.16 4.60 18.07
CA CYS A 225 -9.60 4.88 18.13
C CYS A 225 -9.97 6.21 17.49
N ARG A 226 -9.10 7.22 17.57
CA ARG A 226 -9.35 8.56 17.01
C ARG A 226 -9.71 8.54 15.52
N ASN A 227 -9.04 7.69 14.75
CA ASN A 227 -9.20 7.58 13.30
C ASN A 227 -9.81 6.23 12.88
N CYS A 228 -10.40 5.49 13.82
CA CYS A 228 -10.99 4.18 13.54
C CYS A 228 -12.37 4.36 12.90
N PRO A 229 -12.64 3.77 11.74
CA PRO A 229 -13.95 3.85 11.12
C PRO A 229 -15.07 3.17 11.93
N LEU A 230 -14.72 2.29 12.88
CA LEU A 230 -15.65 1.63 13.79
C LEU A 230 -15.87 2.42 15.09
N ALA A 231 -15.21 3.56 15.31
CA ALA A 231 -15.18 4.24 16.60
C ALA A 231 -16.56 4.70 17.07
N TYR A 232 -17.49 4.97 16.15
CA TYR A 232 -18.84 5.43 16.49
C TYR A 232 -19.61 4.39 17.31
N ASP A 233 -19.60 3.12 16.87
CA ASP A 233 -20.37 2.05 17.49
C ASP A 233 -19.52 1.10 18.35
N CYS A 234 -18.22 1.38 18.50
CA CYS A 234 -17.31 0.49 19.18
C CYS A 234 -17.38 0.66 20.72
N LYS A 235 -17.91 -0.35 21.41
CA LYS A 235 -17.98 -0.38 22.88
C LYS A 235 -16.62 -0.42 23.60
N HIS A 236 -15.53 -0.67 22.87
CA HIS A 236 -14.16 -0.71 23.39
C HIS A 236 -13.37 0.57 23.05
N LYS A 237 -14.02 1.57 22.45
CA LYS A 237 -13.40 2.85 22.15
C LYS A 237 -12.81 3.47 23.41
N THR A 238 -11.59 4.01 23.31
CA THR A 238 -10.99 4.86 24.34
C THR A 238 -10.74 6.26 23.80
N GLU A 239 -11.03 7.26 24.61
CA GLU A 239 -10.83 8.69 24.31
C GLU A 239 -9.69 9.26 25.15
N PHE A 240 -9.15 8.49 26.08
CA PHE A 240 -8.09 8.91 27.00
C PHE A 240 -6.77 8.24 26.63
N ALA A 241 -5.67 8.98 26.81
CA ALA A 241 -4.33 8.42 26.71
C ALA A 241 -4.09 7.41 27.83
N GLU A 242 -3.53 6.27 27.46
CA GLU A 242 -3.05 5.28 28.44
C GLU A 242 -1.73 5.74 29.05
N VAL A 243 -1.50 5.36 30.31
CA VAL A 243 -0.20 5.59 30.94
C VAL A 243 0.79 4.57 30.38
N GLU A 244 1.73 5.05 29.61
CA GLU A 244 2.82 4.22 29.07
C GLU A 244 3.92 4.05 30.13
N LYS A 245 4.32 2.80 30.35
CA LYS A 245 5.48 2.49 31.20
C LYS A 245 6.66 2.17 30.30
N VAL A 246 7.68 3.04 30.33
CA VAL A 246 8.92 2.82 29.61
C VAL A 246 9.98 2.35 30.63
N TYR A 247 10.55 1.19 30.38
CA TYR A 247 11.68 0.69 31.17
C TYR A 247 12.98 1.04 30.45
N TYR A 248 13.74 1.91 31.04
CA TYR A 248 15.09 2.22 30.56
C TYR A 248 16.09 1.31 31.27
N THR A 249 16.76 0.45 30.51
CA THR A 249 17.90 -0.32 31.00
C THR A 249 19.15 0.21 30.30
N SER A 250 20.05 0.84 31.05
CA SER A 250 21.40 1.08 30.57
C SER A 250 22.09 -0.29 30.41
N GLN A 251 22.40 -0.67 29.18
CA GLN A 251 23.35 -1.74 28.97
C GLN A 251 24.72 -1.20 29.36
N ILE A 252 25.24 -1.67 30.50
CA ILE A 252 26.63 -1.47 30.92
C ILE A 252 27.48 -2.51 30.21
#